data_761d0976c0e2b59ddb5fb9825a687fc0
#
_entry.id   761d0976c0e2b59ddb5fb9825a687fc0
#
_cell.length_a   1.000
_cell.length_b   1.000
_cell.length_c   1.000
_cell.angle_alpha   90.00
_cell.angle_beta   90.00
_cell.angle_gamma   90.00
#
_symmetry.space_group_name_H-M   'P 1'
#
loop_
_entity.id
_entity.type
_entity.pdbx_description
1 polymer ?
#
loop_
_entity_poly.entity_id
_entity_poly.type
_entity_poly.pdbx_seq_one_letter_code
_entity_poly.pdbx_strand_id
1 'polypeptide(L)'
;MHKKIKLLITIIFLTNSFLFAQDLELGNIFKNKQVDGTIVIESLNTKKIYIYNDQRAEMLFSPASTFKIPNTLIALNEGVVTKDSVIIWDKKIREYESWNKDQTLLTAFKTSCVWCYQEFASKIGVEKYEKYLKSLDYGNKNIGNDVTRFWLDESLKITTFEQIKFLKRLYTNDLPFKIEDINTLKEIMIDEKNEESIIRAKTGWEGKYGWYVGFVETKNDVWFFATNIDTKSKDDLIKRKEITLEALKIKGIIKW
;
A
#
# COMPACT_ATOMS: atom_id res chain seq x y z
N MET A 1 30.31 56.80 24.41
CA MET A 1 29.85 56.14 23.14
C MET A 1 30.03 54.61 23.31
N HIS A 2 28.99 53.85 23.67
CA HIS A 2 29.06 52.41 23.78
C HIS A 2 28.47 51.75 22.50
N LYS A 3 29.32 51.13 21.68
CA LYS A 3 28.92 50.35 20.54
C LYS A 3 28.36 48.96 21.04
N LYS A 4 27.05 48.74 20.87
CA LYS A 4 26.43 47.43 21.09
C LYS A 4 26.73 46.57 19.87
N ILE A 5 27.53 45.51 20.09
CA ILE A 5 27.74 44.46 19.08
C ILE A 5 26.51 43.55 19.13
N LYS A 6 25.76 43.51 18.03
CA LYS A 6 24.68 42.54 17.85
C LYS A 6 25.31 41.22 17.35
N LEU A 7 25.32 40.21 18.20
CA LEU A 7 25.72 38.85 17.84
C LEU A 7 24.57 38.20 17.04
N LEU A 8 24.78 37.95 15.76
CA LEU A 8 23.85 37.27 14.88
C LEU A 8 24.11 35.76 15.05
N ILE A 9 23.25 35.05 15.79
CA ILE A 9 23.32 33.58 15.91
C ILE A 9 22.62 33.00 14.69
N THR A 10 23.39 32.51 13.72
CA THR A 10 22.87 31.73 12.59
C THR A 10 22.64 30.30 13.07
N ILE A 11 21.38 29.93 13.28
CA ILE A 11 20.98 28.54 13.57
C ILE A 11 21.01 27.77 12.25
N ILE A 12 22.05 26.96 12.06
CA ILE A 12 22.12 25.99 10.95
C ILE A 12 21.23 24.80 11.33
N PHE A 13 20.07 24.70 10.72
CA PHE A 13 19.28 23.48 10.73
C PHE A 13 20.01 22.43 9.88
N LEU A 14 20.75 21.53 10.52
CA LEU A 14 21.21 20.29 9.91
C LEU A 14 19.98 19.38 9.70
N THR A 15 19.40 19.41 8.52
CA THR A 15 18.48 18.37 8.08
C THR A 15 19.32 17.10 7.87
N ASN A 16 19.22 16.15 8.81
CA ASN A 16 19.74 14.81 8.62
C ASN A 16 18.90 14.11 7.52
N SER A 17 19.25 14.35 6.27
CA SER A 17 18.80 13.49 5.16
C SER A 17 19.57 12.17 5.30
N PHE A 18 18.92 11.13 5.77
CA PHE A 18 19.46 9.77 5.66
C PHE A 18 19.50 9.41 4.18
N LEU A 19 20.65 9.60 3.54
CA LEU A 19 20.92 9.06 2.21
C LEU A 19 21.11 7.54 2.39
N PHE A 20 20.08 6.79 2.05
CA PHE A 20 20.23 5.35 1.90
C PHE A 20 21.08 5.07 0.65
N ALA A 21 22.08 4.20 0.77
CA ALA A 21 22.80 3.75 -0.41
C ALA A 21 21.83 3.02 -1.35
N GLN A 22 21.70 3.50 -2.58
CA GLN A 22 20.86 2.88 -3.59
C GLN A 22 21.33 1.47 -3.86
N ASP A 23 20.40 0.53 -3.89
CA ASP A 23 20.68 -0.86 -4.24
C ASP A 23 20.74 -1.03 -5.76
N LEU A 24 21.96 -1.14 -6.28
CA LEU A 24 22.21 -1.22 -7.73
C LEU A 24 21.60 -2.48 -8.38
N GLU A 25 21.50 -3.59 -7.65
CA GLU A 25 20.88 -4.81 -8.18
C GLU A 25 19.38 -4.57 -8.40
N LEU A 26 18.71 -3.94 -7.44
CA LEU A 26 17.32 -3.53 -7.59
C LEU A 26 17.15 -2.53 -8.74
N GLY A 27 18.04 -1.56 -8.87
CA GLY A 27 18.04 -0.59 -9.98
C GLY A 27 18.11 -1.25 -11.35
N ASN A 28 18.90 -2.31 -11.49
CA ASN A 28 19.01 -3.07 -12.74
C ASN A 28 17.69 -3.76 -13.13
N ILE A 29 16.88 -4.21 -12.16
CA ILE A 29 15.55 -4.79 -12.44
C ILE A 29 14.66 -3.75 -13.12
N PHE A 30 14.56 -2.54 -12.57
CA PHE A 30 13.76 -1.46 -13.15
C PHE A 30 14.25 -1.07 -14.56
N LYS A 31 15.56 -0.96 -14.73
CA LYS A 31 16.18 -0.69 -16.04
C LYS A 31 15.84 -1.76 -17.08
N ASN A 32 15.97 -3.03 -16.72
CA ASN A 32 15.67 -4.16 -17.62
C ASN A 32 14.19 -4.21 -18.01
N LYS A 33 13.30 -3.85 -17.07
CA LYS A 33 11.84 -3.76 -17.30
C LYS A 33 11.43 -2.46 -18.01
N GLN A 34 12.36 -1.52 -18.23
CA GLN A 34 12.13 -0.21 -18.86
C GLN A 34 11.00 0.55 -18.18
N VAL A 35 11.05 0.65 -16.85
CA VAL A 35 10.03 1.29 -16.02
C VAL A 35 10.71 2.17 -14.98
N ASP A 36 10.21 3.39 -14.83
CA ASP A 36 10.57 4.26 -13.71
C ASP A 36 9.76 3.88 -12.46
N GLY A 37 10.43 3.88 -11.31
CA GLY A 37 9.75 3.47 -10.08
C GLY A 37 10.64 3.48 -8.86
N THR A 38 10.12 2.90 -7.80
CA THR A 38 10.81 2.66 -6.54
C THR A 38 10.36 1.35 -5.92
N ILE A 39 11.21 0.76 -5.12
CA ILE A 39 10.88 -0.36 -4.24
C ILE A 39 11.56 -0.18 -2.88
N VAL A 40 10.81 -0.45 -1.82
CA VAL A 40 11.32 -0.61 -0.46
C VAL A 40 10.97 -2.01 0.02
N ILE A 41 11.98 -2.72 0.56
CA ILE A 41 11.82 -4.03 1.17
C ILE A 41 12.45 -3.95 2.57
N GLU A 42 11.69 -4.31 3.61
CA GLU A 42 12.14 -4.20 5.01
C GLU A 42 11.87 -5.50 5.79
N SER A 43 12.89 -6.01 6.48
CA SER A 43 12.79 -7.16 7.39
C SER A 43 12.16 -6.77 8.73
N LEU A 44 11.25 -7.60 9.23
CA LEU A 44 10.69 -7.44 10.57
C LEU A 44 11.74 -7.69 11.65
N ASN A 45 12.49 -8.78 11.54
CA ASN A 45 13.40 -9.25 12.60
C ASN A 45 14.72 -8.50 12.59
N THR A 46 15.39 -8.43 11.44
CA THR A 46 16.74 -7.86 11.34
C THR A 46 16.75 -6.36 11.13
N LYS A 47 15.59 -5.76 10.80
CA LYS A 47 15.45 -4.33 10.40
C LYS A 47 16.26 -3.97 9.15
N LYS A 48 16.75 -4.96 8.42
CA LYS A 48 17.45 -4.74 7.16
C LYS A 48 16.50 -4.14 6.14
N ILE A 49 16.98 -3.12 5.44
CA ILE A 49 16.21 -2.41 4.41
C ILE A 49 16.99 -2.48 3.09
N TYR A 50 16.28 -2.78 2.01
CA TYR A 50 16.76 -2.65 0.65
C TYR A 50 15.89 -1.61 -0.06
N ILE A 51 16.51 -0.64 -0.72
CA ILE A 51 15.80 0.47 -1.37
C ILE A 51 16.42 0.74 -2.74
N TYR A 52 15.56 0.92 -3.72
CA TYR A 52 15.90 1.57 -4.97
C TYR A 52 15.06 2.83 -5.13
N ASN A 53 15.70 3.96 -5.49
CA ASN A 53 15.12 5.28 -5.69
C ASN A 53 14.41 5.79 -4.42
N ASP A 54 15.21 6.07 -3.39
CA ASP A 54 14.79 6.57 -2.08
C ASP A 54 14.05 7.90 -2.17
N GLN A 55 14.48 8.80 -3.07
CA GLN A 55 13.79 10.08 -3.30
C GLN A 55 12.34 9.84 -3.75
N ARG A 56 12.12 8.92 -4.68
CA ARG A 56 10.77 8.57 -5.11
C ARG A 56 9.99 7.85 -4.00
N ALA A 57 10.67 7.08 -3.15
CA ALA A 57 10.03 6.38 -2.04
C ALA A 57 9.39 7.34 -1.02
N GLU A 58 9.87 8.57 -0.94
CA GLU A 58 9.33 9.66 -0.12
C GLU A 58 8.23 10.49 -0.80
N MET A 59 8.02 10.30 -2.11
CA MET A 59 6.98 11.02 -2.84
C MET A 59 5.58 10.48 -2.50
N LEU A 60 4.61 11.38 -2.51
CA LEU A 60 3.21 11.09 -2.23
C LEU A 60 2.46 10.70 -3.51
N PHE A 61 1.89 9.50 -3.55
CA PHE A 61 1.07 9.00 -4.65
C PHE A 61 -0.30 8.57 -4.15
N SER A 62 -1.33 8.62 -5.01
CA SER A 62 -2.63 8.01 -4.71
C SER A 62 -2.44 6.52 -4.39
N PRO A 63 -3.00 5.99 -3.30
CA PRO A 63 -2.90 4.56 -2.97
C PRO A 63 -3.67 3.69 -3.94
N ALA A 64 -4.62 4.22 -4.66
CA ALA A 64 -5.51 3.48 -5.54
C ALA A 64 -6.08 2.23 -4.83
N SER A 65 -6.12 1.08 -5.50
CA SER A 65 -6.67 -0.14 -4.90
C SER A 65 -5.84 -0.74 -3.75
N THR A 66 -4.65 -0.22 -3.41
CA THR A 66 -3.97 -0.65 -2.17
C THR A 66 -4.71 -0.17 -0.93
N PHE A 67 -5.49 0.92 -1.03
CA PHE A 67 -6.38 1.37 0.04
C PHE A 67 -7.44 0.34 0.44
N LYS A 68 -7.71 -0.65 -0.41
CA LYS A 68 -8.60 -1.76 -0.03
C LYS A 68 -8.13 -2.54 1.20
N ILE A 69 -6.83 -2.49 1.53
CA ILE A 69 -6.32 -3.11 2.76
C ILE A 69 -6.93 -2.44 4.00
N PRO A 70 -6.70 -1.13 4.29
CA PRO A 70 -7.35 -0.49 5.43
C PRO A 70 -8.86 -0.39 5.27
N ASN A 71 -9.38 -0.20 4.05
CA ASN A 71 -10.81 -0.08 3.81
C ASN A 71 -11.58 -1.37 4.18
N THR A 72 -11.02 -2.54 3.90
CA THR A 72 -11.61 -3.82 4.33
C THR A 72 -11.71 -3.91 5.86
N LEU A 73 -10.65 -3.54 6.59
CA LEU A 73 -10.68 -3.52 8.05
C LEU A 73 -11.74 -2.57 8.59
N ILE A 74 -11.82 -1.37 8.01
CA ILE A 74 -12.83 -0.38 8.41
C ILE A 74 -14.23 -0.92 8.15
N ALA A 75 -14.48 -1.51 6.98
CA ALA A 75 -15.79 -2.05 6.61
C ALA A 75 -16.22 -3.24 7.50
N LEU A 76 -15.29 -4.12 7.88
CA LEU A 76 -15.52 -5.21 8.83
C LEU A 76 -15.81 -4.67 10.22
N ASN A 77 -14.98 -3.76 10.74
CA ASN A 77 -15.13 -3.19 12.08
C ASN A 77 -16.42 -2.38 12.26
N GLU A 78 -16.88 -1.71 11.19
CA GLU A 78 -18.15 -0.98 11.18
C GLU A 78 -19.37 -1.89 10.92
N GLY A 79 -19.17 -3.19 10.69
CA GLY A 79 -20.24 -4.13 10.40
C GLY A 79 -20.95 -3.89 9.06
N VAL A 80 -20.33 -3.13 8.16
CA VAL A 80 -20.86 -2.87 6.81
C VAL A 80 -20.80 -4.13 5.94
N VAL A 81 -19.81 -4.98 6.23
CA VAL A 81 -19.60 -6.27 5.58
C VAL A 81 -19.06 -7.27 6.58
N THR A 82 -19.33 -8.54 6.38
CA THR A 82 -18.72 -9.67 7.09
C THR A 82 -17.90 -10.53 6.12
N LYS A 83 -17.12 -11.48 6.62
CA LYS A 83 -16.37 -12.41 5.74
C LYS A 83 -17.28 -13.21 4.81
N ASP A 84 -18.52 -13.47 5.22
CA ASP A 84 -19.49 -14.30 4.52
C ASP A 84 -20.52 -13.47 3.73
N SER A 85 -20.40 -12.14 3.74
CA SER A 85 -21.32 -11.26 3.02
C SER A 85 -21.27 -11.47 1.51
N VAL A 86 -22.45 -11.44 0.89
CA VAL A 86 -22.62 -11.33 -0.55
C VAL A 86 -23.00 -9.89 -0.87
N ILE A 87 -22.20 -9.26 -1.72
CA ILE A 87 -22.39 -7.88 -2.21
C ILE A 87 -23.15 -8.01 -3.53
N ILE A 88 -24.42 -7.65 -3.51
CA ILE A 88 -25.33 -7.86 -4.66
C ILE A 88 -24.98 -6.86 -5.76
N TRP A 89 -24.80 -7.36 -6.97
CA TRP A 89 -24.54 -6.54 -8.15
C TRP A 89 -25.76 -5.71 -8.53
N ASP A 90 -25.53 -4.43 -8.77
CA ASP A 90 -26.58 -3.46 -9.16
C ASP A 90 -26.99 -3.57 -10.64
N LYS A 91 -26.54 -4.60 -11.35
CA LYS A 91 -26.79 -4.89 -12.79
C LYS A 91 -26.26 -3.83 -13.74
N LYS A 92 -25.45 -2.87 -13.29
CA LYS A 92 -24.75 -1.94 -14.16
C LYS A 92 -23.54 -2.59 -14.79
N ILE A 93 -23.45 -2.58 -16.11
CA ILE A 93 -22.31 -3.11 -16.85
C ILE A 93 -21.12 -2.15 -16.69
N ARG A 94 -19.98 -2.70 -16.28
CA ARG A 94 -18.71 -2.00 -16.10
C ARG A 94 -17.63 -2.62 -16.97
N GLU A 95 -16.52 -1.90 -17.12
CA GLU A 95 -15.38 -2.27 -17.97
C GLU A 95 -14.83 -3.68 -17.70
N TYR A 96 -14.70 -4.04 -16.41
CA TYR A 96 -14.18 -5.36 -16.04
C TYR A 96 -15.32 -6.36 -15.86
N GLU A 97 -15.34 -7.42 -16.69
CA GLU A 97 -16.37 -8.46 -16.63
C GLU A 97 -16.47 -9.10 -15.23
N SER A 98 -15.33 -9.28 -14.56
CA SER A 98 -15.27 -9.79 -13.19
C SER A 98 -16.07 -8.96 -12.17
N TRP A 99 -16.42 -7.71 -12.50
CA TRP A 99 -17.21 -6.81 -11.65
C TRP A 99 -18.72 -6.90 -11.92
N ASN A 100 -19.13 -7.54 -13.03
CA ASN A 100 -20.52 -7.60 -13.49
C ASN A 100 -21.25 -8.82 -12.95
N LYS A 101 -21.14 -9.07 -11.66
CA LYS A 101 -21.78 -10.16 -10.91
C LYS A 101 -21.73 -9.87 -9.42
N ASP A 102 -22.51 -10.65 -8.65
CA ASP A 102 -22.41 -10.64 -7.19
C ASP A 102 -20.96 -10.94 -6.73
N GLN A 103 -20.54 -10.30 -5.66
CA GLN A 103 -19.20 -10.43 -5.10
C GLN A 103 -19.28 -10.97 -3.67
N THR A 104 -18.29 -11.76 -3.27
CA THR A 104 -17.95 -11.95 -1.87
C THR A 104 -16.90 -10.92 -1.45
N LEU A 105 -16.64 -10.75 -0.17
CA LEU A 105 -15.56 -9.88 0.28
C LEU A 105 -14.21 -10.29 -0.33
N LEU A 106 -13.94 -11.60 -0.42
CA LEU A 106 -12.74 -12.15 -1.07
C LEU A 106 -12.67 -11.75 -2.55
N THR A 107 -13.72 -11.99 -3.34
CA THR A 107 -13.69 -11.70 -4.78
C THR A 107 -13.65 -10.20 -5.03
N ALA A 108 -14.34 -9.37 -4.26
CA ALA A 108 -14.28 -7.91 -4.33
C ALA A 108 -12.86 -7.37 -4.11
N PHE A 109 -12.13 -7.94 -3.13
CA PHE A 109 -10.74 -7.58 -2.87
C PHE A 109 -9.82 -8.03 -4.01
N LYS A 110 -9.92 -9.30 -4.42
CA LYS A 110 -9.06 -9.91 -5.46
C LYS A 110 -9.21 -9.25 -6.83
N THR A 111 -10.43 -9.01 -7.25
CA THR A 111 -10.72 -8.35 -8.55
C THR A 111 -10.59 -6.83 -8.49
N SER A 112 -10.23 -6.27 -7.32
CA SER A 112 -10.20 -4.82 -7.12
C SER A 112 -11.54 -4.13 -7.43
N CYS A 113 -12.67 -4.77 -7.13
CA CYS A 113 -14.01 -4.26 -7.40
C CYS A 113 -14.20 -2.83 -6.83
N VAL A 114 -14.18 -1.84 -7.69
CA VAL A 114 -14.27 -0.42 -7.25
C VAL A 114 -15.65 -0.14 -6.69
N TRP A 115 -16.72 -0.50 -7.40
CA TRP A 115 -18.08 -0.20 -6.97
C TRP A 115 -18.44 -0.85 -5.63
N CYS A 116 -17.91 -2.05 -5.34
CA CYS A 116 -18.12 -2.70 -4.05
C CYS A 116 -17.56 -1.83 -2.89
N TYR A 117 -16.35 -1.33 -3.05
CA TYR A 117 -15.72 -0.49 -2.04
C TYR A 117 -16.28 0.93 -1.98
N GLN A 118 -16.84 1.44 -3.08
CA GLN A 118 -17.63 2.68 -3.08
C GLN A 118 -18.92 2.53 -2.29
N GLU A 119 -19.59 1.37 -2.40
CA GLU A 119 -20.76 1.06 -1.57
C GLU A 119 -20.40 0.99 -0.08
N PHE A 120 -19.29 0.34 0.28
CA PHE A 120 -18.82 0.34 1.66
C PHE A 120 -18.55 1.76 2.14
N ALA A 121 -17.84 2.55 1.34
CA ALA A 121 -17.49 3.92 1.69
C ALA A 121 -18.72 4.82 1.90
N SER A 122 -19.73 4.67 1.05
CA SER A 122 -21.00 5.39 1.19
C SER A 122 -21.71 5.05 2.50
N LYS A 123 -21.67 3.79 2.96
CA LYS A 123 -22.27 3.33 4.21
C LYS A 123 -21.48 3.77 5.45
N ILE A 124 -20.15 3.82 5.34
CA ILE A 124 -19.24 4.22 6.44
C ILE A 124 -19.31 5.73 6.68
N GLY A 125 -19.26 6.54 5.62
CA GLY A 125 -19.37 8.00 5.68
C GLY A 125 -18.07 8.73 6.05
N VAL A 126 -18.07 10.05 5.80
CA VAL A 126 -16.92 10.95 5.93
C VAL A 126 -16.30 10.95 7.31
N GLU A 127 -17.12 11.21 8.35
CA GLU A 127 -16.63 11.37 9.74
C GLU A 127 -15.87 10.14 10.24
N LYS A 128 -16.33 8.93 9.89
CA LYS A 128 -15.67 7.70 10.29
C LYS A 128 -14.34 7.52 9.57
N TYR A 129 -14.30 7.76 8.25
CA TYR A 129 -13.02 7.70 7.51
C TYR A 129 -12.00 8.70 8.04
N GLU A 130 -12.39 9.93 8.38
CA GLU A 130 -11.46 10.90 8.99
C GLU A 130 -10.87 10.40 10.31
N LYS A 131 -11.70 9.80 11.16
CA LYS A 131 -11.23 9.19 12.41
C LYS A 131 -10.27 8.02 12.16
N TYR A 132 -10.64 7.12 11.23
CA TYR A 132 -9.79 5.97 10.90
C TYR A 132 -8.47 6.39 10.27
N LEU A 133 -8.46 7.27 9.28
CA LEU A 133 -7.21 7.71 8.65
C LEU A 133 -6.26 8.37 9.66
N LYS A 134 -6.79 9.12 10.63
CA LYS A 134 -6.00 9.68 11.75
C LYS A 134 -5.46 8.60 12.68
N SER A 135 -6.29 7.64 13.12
CA SER A 135 -5.87 6.56 14.03
C SER A 135 -4.91 5.57 13.40
N LEU A 136 -5.04 5.34 12.11
CA LEU A 136 -4.15 4.49 11.32
C LEU A 136 -2.84 5.18 10.96
N ASP A 137 -2.77 6.50 11.08
CA ASP A 137 -1.68 7.34 10.57
C ASP A 137 -1.40 7.05 9.09
N TYR A 138 -2.46 7.02 8.27
CA TYR A 138 -2.40 6.58 6.88
C TYR A 138 -2.27 7.77 5.92
N GLY A 139 -1.09 7.93 5.33
CA GLY A 139 -0.78 8.96 4.34
C GLY A 139 -1.12 10.38 4.80
N ASN A 140 -1.53 11.24 3.87
CA ASN A 140 -1.91 12.63 4.14
C ASN A 140 -3.28 12.79 4.84
N LYS A 141 -4.03 11.70 5.05
CA LYS A 141 -5.34 11.68 5.76
C LYS A 141 -6.44 12.52 5.10
N ASN A 142 -6.27 12.89 3.84
CA ASN A 142 -7.21 13.75 3.11
C ASN A 142 -8.28 12.91 2.39
N ILE A 143 -9.55 13.17 2.70
CA ILE A 143 -10.72 12.49 2.08
C ILE A 143 -11.24 13.25 0.86
N GLY A 144 -10.80 14.51 0.65
CA GLY A 144 -11.36 15.32 -0.44
C GLY A 144 -12.85 15.59 -0.28
N ASN A 145 -13.55 15.73 -1.40
CA ASN A 145 -14.97 16.07 -1.43
C ASN A 145 -15.90 14.88 -1.71
N ASP A 146 -15.34 13.71 -2.09
CA ASP A 146 -16.11 12.51 -2.42
C ASP A 146 -15.59 11.29 -1.65
N VAL A 147 -16.31 10.92 -0.60
CA VAL A 147 -15.98 9.78 0.27
C VAL A 147 -15.91 8.45 -0.50
N THR A 148 -16.49 8.37 -1.69
CA THR A 148 -16.49 7.15 -2.52
C THR A 148 -15.31 7.09 -3.49
N ARG A 149 -14.46 8.15 -3.58
CA ARG A 149 -13.39 8.25 -4.57
C ARG A 149 -12.04 8.73 -4.06
N PHE A 150 -11.94 9.23 -2.84
CA PHE A 150 -10.76 9.91 -2.30
C PHE A 150 -9.43 9.12 -2.42
N TRP A 151 -9.50 7.79 -2.54
CA TRP A 151 -8.33 6.93 -2.77
C TRP A 151 -7.99 6.74 -4.26
N LEU A 152 -8.79 7.34 -5.18
CA LEU A 152 -8.67 7.24 -6.64
C LEU A 152 -8.47 8.61 -7.32
N ASP A 153 -8.87 9.70 -6.66
CA ASP A 153 -8.91 11.06 -7.20
C ASP A 153 -7.73 11.94 -6.76
N GLU A 154 -6.69 11.33 -6.25
CA GLU A 154 -5.48 11.99 -5.72
C GLU A 154 -5.69 12.82 -4.44
N SER A 155 -6.85 12.79 -3.79
CA SER A 155 -7.07 13.44 -2.49
C SER A 155 -6.25 12.75 -1.41
N LEU A 156 -6.43 11.43 -1.24
CA LEU A 156 -5.59 10.63 -0.36
C LEU A 156 -4.30 10.27 -1.08
N LYS A 157 -3.17 10.55 -0.41
CA LYS A 157 -1.83 10.23 -0.91
C LYS A 157 -1.00 9.57 0.18
N ILE A 158 -0.11 8.69 -0.22
CA ILE A 158 0.76 7.92 0.67
C ILE A 158 2.12 7.70 0.03
N THR A 159 3.17 7.66 0.84
CA THR A 159 4.53 7.33 0.41
C THR A 159 4.77 5.82 0.45
N THR A 160 5.83 5.36 -0.20
CA THR A 160 6.25 3.95 -0.15
C THR A 160 6.63 3.54 1.27
N PHE A 161 7.29 4.41 2.04
CA PHE A 161 7.64 4.15 3.43
C PHE A 161 6.41 4.06 4.35
N GLU A 162 5.41 4.92 4.14
CA GLU A 162 4.16 4.86 4.91
C GLU A 162 3.36 3.58 4.61
N GLN A 163 3.40 3.06 3.38
CA GLN A 163 2.85 1.74 3.05
C GLN A 163 3.52 0.64 3.89
N ILE A 164 4.86 0.62 3.95
CA ILE A 164 5.62 -0.32 4.79
C ILE A 164 5.23 -0.18 6.26
N LYS A 165 5.21 1.05 6.79
CA LYS A 165 4.83 1.33 8.18
C LYS A 165 3.45 0.77 8.52
N PHE A 166 2.46 1.01 7.65
CA PHE A 166 1.11 0.50 7.83
C PHE A 166 1.06 -1.03 7.78
N LEU A 167 1.72 -1.66 6.82
CA LEU A 167 1.78 -3.12 6.69
C LEU A 167 2.45 -3.80 7.88
N LYS A 168 3.48 -3.19 8.47
CA LYS A 168 4.11 -3.68 9.71
C LYS A 168 3.12 -3.68 10.87
N ARG A 169 2.40 -2.57 11.07
CA ARG A 169 1.36 -2.47 12.10
C ARG A 169 0.22 -3.47 11.88
N LEU A 170 -0.18 -3.70 10.62
CA LEU A 170 -1.14 -4.74 10.26
C LEU A 170 -0.63 -6.13 10.67
N TYR A 171 0.62 -6.44 10.32
CA TYR A 171 1.21 -7.75 10.61
C TYR A 171 1.33 -8.01 12.11
N THR A 172 1.82 -7.02 12.86
CA THR A 172 2.05 -7.10 14.32
C THR A 172 0.77 -6.92 15.15
N ASN A 173 -0.39 -6.78 14.51
CA ASN A 173 -1.69 -6.52 15.12
C ASN A 173 -1.72 -5.22 15.97
N ASP A 174 -0.92 -4.23 15.58
CA ASP A 174 -0.84 -2.90 16.20
C ASP A 174 -1.76 -1.89 15.48
N LEU A 175 -2.95 -2.33 15.11
CA LEU A 175 -3.99 -1.49 14.53
C LEU A 175 -5.25 -1.57 15.42
N PRO A 176 -6.09 -0.51 15.48
CA PRO A 176 -7.25 -0.45 16.36
C PRO A 176 -8.45 -1.25 15.81
N PHE A 177 -8.21 -2.51 15.47
CA PHE A 177 -9.22 -3.42 14.93
C PHE A 177 -9.23 -4.73 15.73
N LYS A 178 -10.35 -5.44 15.65
CA LYS A 178 -10.46 -6.78 16.21
C LYS A 178 -9.51 -7.73 15.52
N ILE A 179 -8.94 -8.67 16.29
CA ILE A 179 -7.99 -9.65 15.76
C ILE A 179 -8.61 -10.54 14.68
N GLU A 180 -9.91 -10.83 14.81
CA GLU A 180 -10.68 -11.62 13.85
C GLU A 180 -10.75 -10.90 12.48
N ASP A 181 -10.95 -9.58 12.48
CA ASP A 181 -11.00 -8.77 11.25
C ASP A 181 -9.62 -8.71 10.60
N ILE A 182 -8.57 -8.54 11.40
CA ILE A 182 -7.17 -8.56 10.92
C ILE A 182 -6.84 -9.92 10.30
N ASN A 183 -7.21 -11.03 10.95
CA ASN A 183 -6.98 -12.37 10.42
C ASN A 183 -7.79 -12.61 9.14
N THR A 184 -9.05 -12.19 9.10
CA THR A 184 -9.88 -12.25 7.89
C THR A 184 -9.21 -11.51 6.73
N LEU A 185 -8.71 -10.28 6.97
CA LEU A 185 -8.00 -9.54 5.93
C LEU A 185 -6.71 -10.24 5.51
N LYS A 186 -5.90 -10.74 6.44
CA LYS A 186 -4.66 -11.47 6.11
C LYS A 186 -4.95 -12.68 5.21
N GLU A 187 -6.03 -13.45 5.47
CA GLU A 187 -6.44 -14.55 4.59
C GLU A 187 -6.86 -14.07 3.18
N ILE A 188 -7.63 -13.00 3.11
CA ILE A 188 -8.05 -12.39 1.83
C ILE A 188 -6.84 -11.87 1.03
N MET A 189 -5.79 -11.42 1.71
CA MET A 189 -4.57 -10.89 1.08
C MET A 189 -3.66 -11.96 0.47
N ILE A 190 -3.84 -13.27 0.74
CA ILE A 190 -2.97 -14.31 0.18
C ILE A 190 -2.95 -14.19 -1.35
N ASP A 191 -1.79 -13.83 -1.92
CA ASP A 191 -1.58 -13.69 -3.37
C ASP A 191 -0.86 -14.89 -3.96
N GLU A 192 0.18 -15.37 -3.27
CA GLU A 192 0.90 -16.59 -3.61
C GLU A 192 1.25 -17.36 -2.34
N LYS A 193 1.28 -18.70 -2.44
CA LYS A 193 1.59 -19.58 -1.30
C LYS A 193 2.23 -20.87 -1.78
N ASN A 194 3.30 -21.27 -1.12
CA ASN A 194 3.92 -22.58 -1.25
C ASN A 194 4.39 -23.11 0.10
N GLU A 195 5.22 -24.18 0.12
CA GLU A 195 5.71 -24.80 1.37
C GLU A 195 6.72 -23.95 2.14
N GLU A 196 7.40 -22.99 1.46
CA GLU A 196 8.47 -22.19 2.06
C GLU A 196 8.01 -20.78 2.47
N SER A 197 6.98 -20.24 1.80
CA SER A 197 6.55 -18.86 2.01
C SER A 197 5.10 -18.58 1.60
N ILE A 198 4.56 -17.51 2.19
CA ILE A 198 3.23 -16.97 1.85
C ILE A 198 3.41 -15.48 1.53
N ILE A 199 3.00 -15.08 0.33
CA ILE A 199 2.92 -13.67 -0.06
C ILE A 199 1.49 -13.20 0.14
N ARG A 200 1.33 -12.14 0.93
CA ARG A 200 0.07 -11.43 1.13
C ARG A 200 0.19 -10.04 0.57
N ALA A 201 -0.61 -9.72 -0.43
CA ALA A 201 -0.40 -8.50 -1.18
C ALA A 201 -1.67 -7.89 -1.77
N LYS A 202 -1.54 -6.65 -2.22
CA LYS A 202 -2.55 -5.93 -2.98
C LYS A 202 -1.91 -5.08 -4.07
N THR A 203 -2.49 -5.14 -5.25
CA THR A 203 -2.17 -4.24 -6.35
C THR A 203 -3.00 -2.95 -6.28
N GLY A 204 -2.46 -1.85 -6.81
CA GLY A 204 -3.17 -0.59 -7.02
C GLY A 204 -2.84 0.00 -8.38
N TRP A 205 -3.80 0.75 -8.96
CA TRP A 205 -3.60 1.52 -10.19
C TRP A 205 -4.72 2.57 -10.33
N GLU A 206 -4.36 3.77 -10.71
CA GLU A 206 -5.29 4.88 -10.95
C GLU A 206 -5.08 5.54 -12.35
N GLY A 207 -4.29 4.91 -13.22
CA GLY A 207 -4.02 5.37 -14.58
C GLY A 207 -2.58 5.79 -14.84
N LYS A 208 -1.89 6.38 -13.84
CA LYS A 208 -0.49 6.86 -13.96
C LYS A 208 0.50 6.01 -13.20
N TYR A 209 0.12 5.54 -12.01
CA TYR A 209 1.02 4.87 -11.08
C TYR A 209 0.50 3.49 -10.72
N GLY A 210 1.37 2.49 -10.78
CA GLY A 210 1.07 1.12 -10.41
C GLY A 210 1.71 0.75 -9.06
N TRP A 211 0.94 0.14 -8.15
CA TRP A 211 1.39 -0.34 -6.86
C TRP A 211 1.34 -1.85 -6.75
N TYR A 212 2.32 -2.44 -6.07
CA TYR A 212 2.22 -3.76 -5.48
C TYR A 212 2.83 -3.72 -4.09
N VAL A 213 1.98 -3.89 -3.07
CA VAL A 213 2.36 -3.73 -1.67
C VAL A 213 1.91 -4.93 -0.86
N GLY A 214 2.70 -5.30 0.14
CA GLY A 214 2.39 -6.47 0.94
C GLY A 214 3.53 -6.93 1.82
N PHE A 215 3.47 -8.20 2.21
CA PHE A 215 4.53 -8.85 2.96
C PHE A 215 4.63 -10.33 2.59
N VAL A 216 5.82 -10.88 2.75
CA VAL A 216 6.10 -12.30 2.60
C VAL A 216 6.50 -12.90 3.94
N GLU A 217 5.78 -13.93 4.34
CA GLU A 217 6.07 -14.74 5.51
C GLU A 217 6.96 -15.90 5.07
N THR A 218 8.15 -16.01 5.63
CA THR A 218 9.07 -17.13 5.44
C THR A 218 9.22 -17.91 6.76
N LYS A 219 9.95 -19.02 6.77
CA LYS A 219 10.21 -19.79 8.01
C LYS A 219 10.97 -18.99 9.06
N ASN A 220 11.80 -18.00 8.64
CA ASN A 220 12.74 -17.33 9.54
C ASN A 220 12.44 -15.85 9.77
N ASP A 221 11.68 -15.20 8.87
CA ASP A 221 11.46 -13.75 8.91
C ASP A 221 10.20 -13.37 8.14
N VAL A 222 9.75 -12.13 8.36
CA VAL A 222 8.72 -11.49 7.57
C VAL A 222 9.32 -10.26 6.90
N TRP A 223 9.09 -10.15 5.58
CA TRP A 223 9.60 -9.06 4.80
C TRP A 223 8.45 -8.27 4.18
N PHE A 224 8.40 -6.99 4.50
CA PHE A 224 7.42 -6.06 3.94
C PHE A 224 7.97 -5.48 2.65
N PHE A 225 7.11 -5.26 1.67
CA PHE A 225 7.51 -4.64 0.42
C PHE A 225 6.46 -3.65 -0.06
N ALA A 226 6.93 -2.60 -0.71
CA ALA A 226 6.09 -1.66 -1.44
C ALA A 226 6.83 -1.23 -2.70
N THR A 227 6.25 -1.57 -3.85
CA THR A 227 6.73 -1.19 -5.18
C THR A 227 5.76 -0.20 -5.78
N ASN A 228 6.27 0.92 -6.28
CA ASN A 228 5.53 1.92 -7.04
C ASN A 228 6.22 2.16 -8.38
N ILE A 229 5.48 2.09 -9.47
CA ILE A 229 6.00 2.29 -10.84
C ILE A 229 5.17 3.31 -11.60
N ASP A 230 5.78 4.00 -12.55
CA ASP A 230 5.05 4.73 -13.59
C ASP A 230 4.45 3.73 -14.58
N THR A 231 3.26 4.02 -15.08
CA THR A 231 2.59 3.22 -16.10
C THR A 231 2.21 4.08 -17.29
N LYS A 232 2.56 3.64 -18.50
CA LYS A 232 2.19 4.28 -19.77
C LYS A 232 0.93 3.62 -20.36
N SER A 233 0.71 2.37 -20.04
CA SER A 233 -0.44 1.58 -20.49
C SER A 233 -0.81 0.50 -19.46
N LYS A 234 -1.91 -0.21 -19.71
CA LYS A 234 -2.30 -1.38 -18.90
C LYS A 234 -1.29 -2.53 -18.98
N ASP A 235 -0.50 -2.61 -20.04
CA ASP A 235 0.51 -3.66 -20.21
C ASP A 235 1.67 -3.52 -19.21
N ASP A 236 1.90 -2.31 -18.69
CA ASP A 236 2.91 -2.10 -17.65
C ASP A 236 2.47 -2.66 -16.28
N LEU A 237 1.19 -2.93 -16.10
CA LEU A 237 0.66 -3.34 -14.78
C LEU A 237 1.24 -4.64 -14.25
N ILE A 238 1.64 -5.57 -15.12
CA ILE A 238 2.27 -6.81 -14.69
C ILE A 238 3.66 -6.55 -14.07
N LYS A 239 4.37 -5.55 -14.57
CA LYS A 239 5.76 -5.25 -14.18
C LYS A 239 5.91 -4.94 -12.69
N ARG A 240 4.91 -4.31 -12.04
CA ARG A 240 4.95 -4.01 -10.60
C ARG A 240 5.10 -5.28 -9.74
N LYS A 241 4.44 -6.38 -10.12
CA LYS A 241 4.55 -7.68 -9.45
C LYS A 241 5.86 -8.39 -9.85
N GLU A 242 6.18 -8.43 -11.14
CA GLU A 242 7.41 -9.04 -11.62
C GLU A 242 8.67 -8.43 -10.98
N ILE A 243 8.76 -7.09 -10.92
CA ILE A 243 9.86 -6.36 -10.26
C ILE A 243 9.97 -6.79 -8.80
N THR A 244 8.85 -6.83 -8.09
CA THR A 244 8.84 -7.21 -6.67
C THR A 244 9.31 -8.64 -6.46
N LEU A 245 8.78 -9.59 -7.22
CA LEU A 245 9.17 -11.00 -7.10
C LEU A 245 10.63 -11.23 -7.47
N GLU A 246 11.13 -10.58 -8.52
CA GLU A 246 12.53 -10.62 -8.90
C GLU A 246 13.43 -10.01 -7.81
N ALA A 247 13.03 -8.88 -7.23
CA ALA A 247 13.74 -8.26 -6.11
C ALA A 247 13.81 -9.18 -4.88
N LEU A 248 12.70 -9.81 -4.51
CA LEU A 248 12.64 -10.74 -3.39
C LEU A 248 13.55 -11.98 -3.64
N LYS A 249 13.63 -12.47 -4.89
CA LYS A 249 14.54 -13.56 -5.29
C LYS A 249 16.02 -13.16 -5.19
N ILE A 250 16.39 -12.04 -5.79
CA ILE A 250 17.79 -11.56 -5.80
C ILE A 250 18.28 -11.31 -4.37
N LYS A 251 17.41 -10.87 -3.47
CA LYS A 251 17.74 -10.67 -2.04
C LYS A 251 17.70 -11.98 -1.23
N GLY A 252 17.42 -13.13 -1.87
CA GLY A 252 17.39 -14.43 -1.20
C GLY A 252 16.24 -14.60 -0.22
N ILE A 253 15.18 -13.78 -0.34
CA ILE A 253 14.02 -13.80 0.55
C ILE A 253 13.06 -14.92 0.15
N ILE A 254 12.87 -15.12 -1.15
CA ILE A 254 12.14 -16.25 -1.73
C ILE A 254 13.02 -17.01 -2.74
N LYS A 255 12.70 -18.29 -3.00
CA LYS A 255 13.49 -19.14 -3.89
C LYS A 255 12.79 -19.55 -5.19
N TRP A 256 11.54 -19.22 -5.35
CA TRP A 256 10.67 -19.66 -6.46
C TRP A 256 10.19 -18.51 -7.36
#